data_0d0df00fe52210dadc8c9e8bec77de36
#
_entry.id   0d0df00fe52210dadc8c9e8bec77de36
#
_cell.length_a   1.000
_cell.length_b   1.000
_cell.length_c   1.000
_cell.angle_alpha   90.00
_cell.angle_beta   90.00
_cell.angle_gamma   90.00
#
_symmetry.space_group_name_H-M   'P 1'
#
loop_
_entity.id
_entity.type
_entity.pdbx_description
1 polymer ?
#
loop_
_entity_poly.entity_id
_entity_poly.type
_entity_poly.pdbx_seq_one_letter_code
_entity_poly.pdbx_strand_id
1 'polypeptide(L)'
;PATRMVNFETKSRRELDTGVTLDKRLIDYFNDMYLGGIDYDEDDPRLNPALVEDLSGLPPAHIITAEYDPLRDEGEEYGRLLNQAGVAASYHCYEGLMHNFILQTAVVSAADRAVKDCADFLKHQLQ
;
A
#
# COMPACT_ATOMS: atom_id res chain seq x y z
N PRO A 1 -3.35 1.91 1.99
CA PRO A 1 -4.07 0.68 2.32
C PRO A 1 -3.18 -0.53 2.11
N ALA A 2 -3.35 -1.55 2.95
CA ALA A 2 -2.69 -2.82 2.77
C ALA A 2 -3.25 -3.54 1.52
N THR A 3 -2.40 -4.20 0.77
CA THR A 3 -2.80 -5.07 -0.35
C THR A 3 -2.88 -6.54 0.07
N ARG A 4 -2.38 -6.84 1.27
CA ARG A 4 -2.49 -8.14 1.96
C ARG A 4 -2.63 -7.90 3.47
N MET A 5 -3.84 -8.04 4.00
CA MET A 5 -4.12 -7.73 5.41
C MET A 5 -3.64 -8.83 6.35
N VAL A 6 -3.82 -10.09 5.97
CA VAL A 6 -3.61 -11.26 6.86
C VAL A 6 -2.57 -12.21 6.28
N ASN A 7 -1.87 -12.93 7.16
CA ASN A 7 -0.91 -14.01 6.87
C ASN A 7 0.12 -13.69 5.79
N PHE A 8 0.68 -12.47 5.85
CA PHE A 8 1.66 -12.04 4.88
C PHE A 8 2.91 -11.46 5.53
N GLU A 9 4.05 -12.00 5.14
CA GLU A 9 5.37 -11.58 5.58
C GLU A 9 6.17 -11.04 4.41
N THR A 10 6.65 -9.79 4.54
CA THR A 10 7.61 -9.17 3.62
C THR A 10 8.90 -8.85 4.34
N LYS A 11 9.92 -8.47 3.59
CA LYS A 11 11.16 -7.96 4.15
C LYS A 11 10.90 -6.68 4.94
N SER A 12 10.11 -5.74 4.38
CA SER A 12 9.75 -4.49 5.07
C SER A 12 8.98 -4.73 6.36
N ARG A 13 8.05 -5.70 6.41
CA ARG A 13 7.34 -6.05 7.64
C ARG A 13 8.25 -6.61 8.73
N ARG A 14 9.26 -7.42 8.36
CA ARG A 14 10.23 -7.96 9.33
C ARG A 14 11.24 -6.93 9.82
N GLU A 15 11.72 -6.06 8.93
CA GLU A 15 12.77 -5.08 9.27
C GLU A 15 12.23 -3.85 9.99
N LEU A 16 10.93 -3.54 9.79
CA LEU A 16 10.26 -2.35 10.32
C LEU A 16 9.12 -2.71 11.29
N ASP A 17 9.29 -3.81 12.04
CA ASP A 17 8.30 -4.30 13.00
C ASP A 17 8.20 -3.44 14.26
N THR A 18 9.19 -2.57 14.50
CA THR A 18 9.26 -1.63 15.62
C THR A 18 9.93 -0.32 15.22
N GLY A 19 9.69 0.73 15.99
CA GLY A 19 10.42 2.01 15.87
C GLY A 19 9.98 2.94 14.75
N VAL A 20 8.86 2.64 14.09
CA VAL A 20 8.25 3.44 13.02
C VAL A 20 6.82 3.84 13.38
N THR A 21 6.22 4.74 12.60
CA THR A 21 4.85 5.24 12.85
C THR A 21 3.76 4.19 12.73
N LEU A 22 3.97 3.17 11.88
CA LEU A 22 3.14 1.98 11.79
C LEU A 22 4.03 0.78 12.09
N ASP A 23 3.86 0.16 13.25
CA ASP A 23 4.59 -1.04 13.65
C ASP A 23 3.70 -2.30 13.61
N LYS A 24 4.31 -3.47 13.82
CA LYS A 24 3.58 -4.74 13.83
C LYS A 24 2.42 -4.74 14.83
N ARG A 25 2.61 -4.18 16.04
CA ARG A 25 1.57 -4.17 17.08
C ARG A 25 0.36 -3.36 16.64
N LEU A 26 0.60 -2.25 15.93
CA LEU A 26 -0.47 -1.39 15.45
C LEU A 26 -1.21 -2.03 14.26
N ILE A 27 -0.49 -2.73 13.38
CA ILE A 27 -1.09 -3.52 12.30
C ILE A 27 -1.98 -4.62 12.89
N ASP A 28 -1.45 -5.41 13.84
CA ASP A 28 -2.21 -6.47 14.51
C ASP A 28 -3.46 -5.91 15.20
N TYR A 29 -3.33 -4.79 15.93
CA TYR A 29 -4.45 -4.11 16.57
C TYR A 29 -5.54 -3.69 15.58
N PHE A 30 -5.17 -3.09 14.44
CA PHE A 30 -6.15 -2.71 13.43
C PHE A 30 -6.82 -3.91 12.78
N ASN A 31 -6.08 -4.98 12.53
CA ASN A 31 -6.64 -6.22 12.01
C ASN A 31 -7.64 -6.84 13.01
N ASP A 32 -7.28 -6.90 14.29
CA ASP A 32 -8.17 -7.38 15.35
C ASP A 32 -9.43 -6.53 15.48
N MET A 33 -9.30 -5.21 15.38
CA MET A 33 -10.46 -4.30 15.43
C MET A 33 -11.37 -4.44 14.20
N TYR A 34 -10.81 -4.74 13.04
CA TYR A 34 -11.56 -4.87 11.79
C TYR A 34 -12.15 -6.26 11.60
N LEU A 35 -11.40 -7.31 11.94
CA LEU A 35 -11.73 -8.70 11.68
C LEU A 35 -12.07 -9.49 12.97
N GLY A 36 -11.79 -8.95 14.15
CA GLY A 36 -11.94 -9.65 15.42
C GLY A 36 -13.35 -10.17 15.65
N GLY A 37 -13.45 -11.47 15.90
CA GLY A 37 -14.72 -12.14 16.14
C GLY A 37 -15.54 -12.46 14.88
N ILE A 38 -15.01 -12.23 13.69
CA ILE A 38 -15.60 -12.60 12.41
C ILE A 38 -14.87 -13.82 11.88
N ASP A 39 -15.62 -14.83 11.42
CA ASP A 39 -15.07 -15.91 10.62
C ASP A 39 -14.86 -15.40 9.19
N TYR A 40 -13.61 -15.39 8.70
CA TYR A 40 -13.25 -14.87 7.39
C TYR A 40 -12.35 -15.84 6.61
N ASP A 41 -12.47 -15.80 5.31
CA ASP A 41 -11.57 -16.49 4.39
C ASP A 41 -10.31 -15.64 4.19
N GLU A 42 -9.14 -16.21 4.47
CA GLU A 42 -7.85 -15.52 4.28
C GLU A 42 -7.54 -15.24 2.81
N ASP A 43 -8.15 -15.97 1.89
CA ASP A 43 -8.03 -15.76 0.45
C ASP A 43 -9.10 -14.79 -0.10
N ASP A 44 -9.95 -14.21 0.75
CA ASP A 44 -10.96 -13.23 0.32
C ASP A 44 -10.28 -12.03 -0.36
N PRO A 45 -10.58 -11.75 -1.64
CA PRO A 45 -9.98 -10.65 -2.39
C PRO A 45 -10.27 -9.26 -1.80
N ARG A 46 -11.27 -9.15 -0.94
CA ARG A 46 -11.56 -7.90 -0.20
C ARG A 46 -10.55 -7.64 0.91
N LEU A 47 -9.93 -8.69 1.45
CA LEU A 47 -8.87 -8.63 2.45
C LEU A 47 -7.48 -8.66 1.81
N ASN A 48 -7.33 -9.44 0.75
CA ASN A 48 -6.06 -9.70 0.08
C ASN A 48 -6.17 -9.48 -1.43
N PRO A 49 -6.36 -8.23 -1.91
CA PRO A 49 -6.51 -7.94 -3.34
C PRO A 49 -5.31 -8.37 -4.20
N ALA A 50 -4.13 -8.52 -3.61
CA ALA A 50 -2.95 -9.03 -4.31
C ALA A 50 -2.99 -10.54 -4.59
N LEU A 51 -3.97 -11.29 -4.04
CA LEU A 51 -4.17 -12.73 -4.30
C LEU A 51 -5.19 -13.00 -5.40
N VAL A 52 -5.80 -11.97 -5.98
CA VAL A 52 -6.74 -12.13 -7.09
C VAL A 52 -6.03 -12.76 -8.29
N GLU A 53 -6.55 -13.88 -8.80
CA GLU A 53 -5.93 -14.63 -9.91
C GLU A 53 -5.86 -13.83 -11.21
N ASP A 54 -6.89 -13.02 -11.50
CA ASP A 54 -6.95 -12.19 -12.69
C ASP A 54 -7.16 -10.71 -12.33
N LEU A 55 -6.09 -9.94 -12.47
CA LEU A 55 -6.08 -8.49 -12.28
C LEU A 55 -6.28 -7.73 -13.60
N SER A 56 -6.51 -8.43 -14.72
CA SER A 56 -6.69 -7.78 -16.02
C SER A 56 -7.96 -6.91 -16.04
N GLY A 57 -7.96 -5.88 -16.87
CA GLY A 57 -9.12 -4.98 -16.99
C GLY A 57 -9.32 -4.01 -15.83
N LEU A 58 -8.46 -4.03 -14.80
CA LEU A 58 -8.47 -3.00 -13.77
C LEU A 58 -8.01 -1.65 -14.35
N PRO A 59 -8.47 -0.52 -13.78
CA PRO A 59 -8.04 0.80 -14.23
C PRO A 59 -6.55 1.02 -13.96
N PRO A 60 -5.90 1.96 -14.69
CA PRO A 60 -4.52 2.36 -14.41
C PRO A 60 -4.33 2.76 -12.95
N ALA A 61 -3.18 2.42 -12.38
CA ALA A 61 -2.86 2.66 -10.98
C ALA A 61 -1.58 3.47 -10.80
N HIS A 62 -1.60 4.36 -9.79
CA HIS A 62 -0.39 5.02 -9.29
C HIS A 62 -0.20 4.64 -7.83
N ILE A 63 0.89 3.93 -7.54
CA ILE A 63 1.19 3.39 -6.20
C ILE A 63 2.36 4.17 -5.62
N ILE A 64 2.14 4.71 -4.44
CA ILE A 64 3.20 5.38 -3.67
C ILE A 64 3.40 4.67 -2.34
N THR A 65 4.65 4.53 -1.93
CA THR A 65 5.04 3.97 -0.63
C THR A 65 6.07 4.88 0.03
N ALA A 66 6.36 4.63 1.30
CA ALA A 66 7.45 5.26 2.02
C ALA A 66 8.54 4.23 2.33
N GLU A 67 9.79 4.67 2.41
CA GLU A 67 10.93 3.79 2.68
C GLU A 67 10.78 3.05 4.03
N TYR A 68 10.40 3.81 5.07
CA TYR A 68 10.22 3.28 6.44
C TYR A 68 8.73 2.94 6.70
N ASP A 69 8.17 2.09 5.82
CA ASP A 69 6.79 1.61 5.91
C ASP A 69 6.77 0.08 5.85
N PRO A 70 6.25 -0.64 6.87
CA PRO A 70 6.08 -2.09 6.81
C PRO A 70 5.29 -2.57 5.58
N LEU A 71 4.40 -1.72 5.04
CA LEU A 71 3.57 -2.04 3.87
C LEU A 71 4.26 -1.73 2.52
N ARG A 72 5.53 -1.28 2.53
CA ARG A 72 6.26 -0.88 1.33
C ARG A 72 6.33 -1.99 0.29
N ASP A 73 6.83 -3.15 0.69
CA ASP A 73 7.14 -4.25 -0.24
C ASP A 73 5.86 -4.85 -0.85
N GLU A 74 4.75 -4.89 -0.09
CA GLU A 74 3.47 -5.36 -0.63
C GLU A 74 2.87 -4.36 -1.63
N GLY A 75 3.08 -3.06 -1.45
CA GLY A 75 2.68 -2.04 -2.41
C GLY A 75 3.46 -2.14 -3.72
N GLU A 76 4.77 -2.36 -3.64
CA GLU A 76 5.64 -2.61 -4.80
C GLU A 76 5.22 -3.87 -5.56
N GLU A 77 5.01 -4.97 -4.83
CA GLU A 77 4.57 -6.25 -5.39
C GLU A 77 3.22 -6.12 -6.10
N TYR A 78 2.27 -5.41 -5.50
CA TYR A 78 0.97 -5.21 -6.14
C TYR A 78 1.08 -4.44 -7.46
N GLY A 79 1.92 -3.40 -7.52
CA GLY A 79 2.21 -2.68 -8.76
C GLY A 79 2.83 -3.59 -9.84
N ARG A 80 3.72 -4.49 -9.43
CA ARG A 80 4.32 -5.49 -10.32
C ARG A 80 3.27 -6.47 -10.86
N LEU A 81 2.37 -6.97 -10.00
CA LEU A 81 1.28 -7.87 -10.39
C LEU A 81 0.31 -7.20 -11.38
N LEU A 82 -0.07 -5.96 -11.15
CA LEU A 82 -0.89 -5.19 -12.07
C LEU A 82 -0.25 -5.08 -13.46
N ASN A 83 1.03 -4.71 -13.52
CA ASN A 83 1.76 -4.61 -14.78
C ASN A 83 1.87 -5.98 -15.50
N GLN A 84 2.04 -7.08 -14.77
CA GLN A 84 2.03 -8.43 -15.34
C GLN A 84 0.67 -8.81 -15.93
N ALA A 85 -0.42 -8.32 -15.35
CA ALA A 85 -1.77 -8.51 -15.86
C ALA A 85 -2.13 -7.54 -17.00
N GLY A 86 -1.19 -6.72 -17.47
CA GLY A 86 -1.42 -5.76 -18.56
C GLY A 86 -2.09 -4.44 -18.12
N VAL A 87 -2.21 -4.20 -16.81
CA VAL A 87 -2.71 -2.95 -16.26
C VAL A 87 -1.55 -1.96 -16.14
N ALA A 88 -1.72 -0.75 -16.66
CA ALA A 88 -0.72 0.31 -16.54
C ALA A 88 -0.60 0.77 -15.08
N ALA A 89 0.44 0.31 -14.37
CA ALA A 89 0.72 0.70 -13.01
C ALA A 89 2.09 1.36 -12.87
N SER A 90 2.13 2.52 -12.25
CA SER A 90 3.36 3.22 -11.87
C SER A 90 3.60 3.09 -10.36
N TYR A 91 4.86 3.01 -9.97
CA TYR A 91 5.27 2.86 -8.57
C TYR A 91 6.35 3.89 -8.21
N HIS A 92 6.22 4.49 -7.03
CA HIS A 92 7.24 5.38 -6.47
C HIS A 92 7.39 5.18 -4.96
N CYS A 93 8.62 4.90 -4.51
CA CYS A 93 8.97 4.85 -3.09
C CYS A 93 9.62 6.18 -2.67
N TYR A 94 9.06 6.84 -1.67
CA TYR A 94 9.59 8.09 -1.10
C TYR A 94 10.63 7.79 -0.02
N GLU A 95 11.90 8.07 -0.32
CA GLU A 95 13.02 7.84 0.59
C GLU A 95 12.97 8.74 1.83
N GLY A 96 13.45 8.24 2.97
CA GLY A 96 13.52 8.95 4.25
C GLY A 96 12.17 9.18 4.93
N LEU A 97 11.07 8.67 4.38
CA LEU A 97 9.72 8.90 4.89
C LEU A 97 9.11 7.65 5.52
N MET A 98 8.13 7.87 6.39
CA MET A 98 7.40 6.82 7.12
C MET A 98 5.95 6.74 6.66
N HIS A 99 5.26 5.68 7.08
CA HIS A 99 3.83 5.48 6.82
C HIS A 99 3.00 6.75 7.08
N ASN A 100 2.02 7.02 6.24
CA ASN A 100 1.13 8.19 6.31
C ASN A 100 1.82 9.56 6.12
N PHE A 101 3.06 9.62 5.61
CA PHE A 101 3.73 10.90 5.34
C PHE A 101 2.90 11.86 4.48
N ILE A 102 2.08 11.32 3.58
CA ILE A 102 1.24 12.10 2.67
C ILE A 102 0.24 13.03 3.39
N LEU A 103 -0.09 12.73 4.66
CA LEU A 103 -0.96 13.56 5.48
C LEU A 103 -0.23 14.76 6.12
N GLN A 104 1.10 14.87 5.93
CA GLN A 104 1.93 15.88 6.59
C GLN A 104 2.38 17.00 5.64
N THR A 105 1.53 17.41 4.72
CA THR A 105 1.85 18.42 3.68
C THR A 105 2.32 19.76 4.25
N ALA A 106 1.87 20.12 5.44
CA ALA A 106 2.25 21.39 6.09
C ALA A 106 3.73 21.43 6.56
N VAL A 107 4.37 20.26 6.77
CA VAL A 107 5.71 20.17 7.37
C VAL A 107 6.68 19.32 6.56
N VAL A 108 6.19 18.47 5.67
CA VAL A 108 6.99 17.57 4.84
C VAL A 108 6.82 17.94 3.38
N SER A 109 7.80 18.60 2.78
CA SER A 109 7.73 19.04 1.37
C SER A 109 7.55 17.90 0.37
N ALA A 110 8.03 16.69 0.70
CA ALA A 110 7.81 15.50 -0.11
C ALA A 110 6.35 15.03 -0.10
N ALA A 111 5.61 15.27 0.99
CA ALA A 111 4.18 14.98 1.06
C ALA A 111 3.38 15.84 0.07
N ASP A 112 3.72 17.13 -0.01
CA ASP A 112 3.08 18.04 -0.97
C ASP A 112 3.35 17.61 -2.43
N ARG A 113 4.58 17.20 -2.74
CA ARG A 113 4.92 16.63 -4.05
C ARG A 113 4.13 15.36 -4.35
N ALA A 114 4.03 14.42 -3.39
CA ALA A 114 3.29 13.18 -3.56
C ALA A 114 1.80 13.41 -3.84
N VAL A 115 1.18 14.35 -3.13
CA VAL A 115 -0.23 14.75 -3.39
C VAL A 115 -0.38 15.30 -4.80
N LYS A 116 0.56 16.14 -5.23
CA LYS A 116 0.54 16.71 -6.58
C LYS A 116 0.72 15.63 -7.66
N ASP A 117 1.66 14.71 -7.48
CA ASP A 117 1.91 13.62 -8.41
C ASP A 117 0.65 12.73 -8.56
N CYS A 118 0.00 12.39 -7.44
CA CYS A 118 -1.28 11.68 -7.45
C CYS A 118 -2.39 12.47 -8.19
N ALA A 119 -2.48 13.77 -7.94
CA ALA A 119 -3.49 14.63 -8.60
C ALA A 119 -3.24 14.76 -10.11
N ASP A 120 -1.99 14.88 -10.52
CA ASP A 120 -1.62 14.96 -11.94
C ASP A 120 -1.86 13.61 -12.65
N PHE A 121 -1.56 12.49 -12.00
CA PHE A 121 -1.92 11.16 -12.50
C PHE A 121 -3.44 11.05 -12.72
N LEU A 122 -4.26 11.39 -11.71
CA LEU A 122 -5.72 11.31 -11.82
C LEU A 122 -6.27 12.21 -12.94
N LYS A 123 -5.79 13.44 -13.05
CA LYS A 123 -6.20 14.35 -14.15
C LYS A 123 -5.92 13.74 -15.52
N HIS A 124 -4.78 13.08 -15.67
CA HIS A 124 -4.41 12.44 -16.94
C HIS A 124 -5.32 11.26 -17.29
N GLN A 125 -5.78 10.50 -16.27
CA GLN A 125 -6.66 9.35 -16.48
C GLN A 125 -8.14 9.74 -16.72
N LEU A 126 -8.55 10.93 -16.32
CA LEU A 126 -9.93 11.39 -16.38
C LEU A 126 -10.24 12.30 -17.61
N GLN A 127 -9.27 12.52 -18.47
CA GLN A 127 -9.41 13.25 -19.73
C GLN A 127 -9.75 12.30 -20.88
#